data_d77c6155633625c83ddd01e9ba6c3113
#
_entry.id   d77c6155633625c83ddd01e9ba6c3113
#
_cell.length_a   1.000
_cell.length_b   1.000
_cell.length_c   1.000
_cell.angle_alpha   90.00
_cell.angle_beta   90.00
_cell.angle_gamma   90.00
#
_symmetry.space_group_name_H-M   'P 1'
#
loop_
_entity.id
_entity.type
_entity.pdbx_description
1 polymer ?
#
loop_
_entity_poly.entity_id
_entity_poly.type
_entity_poly.pdbx_seq_one_letter_code
_entity_poly.pdbx_strand_id
1 'polypeptide(L)'
;LVPHMRREYGGCAGNIAYSLHLLGGKPLVMATVGQDHAPYTDRMRQKGLLTDHVTVIPDAFTAQAFITTDLDDNQITAFHPGAMSSSHRNHIADAEDVSLGIVAPDGRDGMIQHAREFHEAGIPFVFDPGQGLPMFDREELLSFIKLAEYAAMNEYEAKMLEEKTGQTL
;
A
#
# COMPACT_ATOMS: atom_id res chain seq x y z
N LEU A 1 -20.40 -6.32 24.28
CA LEU A 1 -20.13 -7.69 23.85
C LEU A 1 -20.05 -7.71 22.32
N VAL A 2 -19.03 -8.36 21.75
CA VAL A 2 -18.89 -8.60 20.31
C VAL A 2 -19.30 -10.04 20.04
N PRO A 3 -20.46 -10.30 19.44
CA PRO A 3 -20.99 -11.66 19.31
C PRO A 3 -20.28 -12.48 18.25
N HIS A 4 -19.71 -11.82 17.23
CA HIS A 4 -19.03 -12.47 16.10
C HIS A 4 -17.71 -11.77 15.80
N MET A 5 -16.71 -12.57 15.47
CA MET A 5 -15.42 -12.10 14.97
C MET A 5 -14.99 -12.96 13.79
N ARG A 6 -14.48 -12.32 12.75
CA ARG A 6 -13.89 -13.02 11.59
C ARG A 6 -12.53 -12.39 11.26
N ARG A 7 -11.66 -13.19 10.70
CA ARG A 7 -10.37 -12.73 10.16
C ARG A 7 -10.50 -12.72 8.64
N GLU A 8 -10.15 -11.57 8.06
CA GLU A 8 -10.07 -11.40 6.61
C GLU A 8 -8.65 -11.01 6.21
N TYR A 9 -8.27 -11.40 5.00
CA TYR A 9 -7.00 -10.99 4.41
C TYR A 9 -7.23 -9.79 3.51
N GLY A 10 -6.38 -8.76 3.64
CA GLY A 10 -6.52 -7.50 2.93
C GLY A 10 -5.17 -6.83 2.71
N GLY A 11 -5.20 -5.50 2.62
CA GLY A 11 -4.06 -4.66 2.32
C GLY A 11 -4.00 -4.29 0.84
N CYS A 12 -3.59 -3.05 0.54
CA CYS A 12 -3.64 -2.48 -0.81
C CYS A 12 -2.85 -3.33 -1.81
N ALA A 13 -1.58 -3.63 -1.52
CA ALA A 13 -0.73 -4.39 -2.43
C ALA A 13 -1.29 -5.79 -2.76
N GLY A 14 -1.76 -6.53 -1.75
CA GLY A 14 -2.34 -7.86 -1.94
C GLY A 14 -3.63 -7.83 -2.77
N ASN A 15 -4.52 -6.87 -2.50
CA ASN A 15 -5.79 -6.72 -3.22
C ASN A 15 -5.58 -6.28 -4.66
N ILE A 16 -4.70 -5.30 -4.91
CA ILE A 16 -4.35 -4.83 -6.26
C ILE A 16 -3.73 -5.97 -7.07
N ALA A 17 -2.75 -6.67 -6.48
CA ALA A 17 -2.09 -7.78 -7.13
C ALA A 17 -3.06 -8.91 -7.49
N TYR A 18 -3.97 -9.26 -6.57
CA TYR A 18 -4.97 -10.28 -6.84
C TYR A 18 -5.92 -9.88 -7.97
N SER A 19 -6.37 -8.63 -7.99
CA SER A 19 -7.23 -8.10 -9.06
C SER A 19 -6.50 -8.11 -10.41
N LEU A 20 -5.24 -7.66 -10.44
CA LEU A 20 -4.43 -7.66 -11.66
C LEU A 20 -4.17 -9.09 -12.18
N HIS A 21 -3.90 -10.03 -11.26
CA HIS A 21 -3.73 -11.45 -11.60
C HIS A 21 -5.00 -12.03 -12.26
N LEU A 22 -6.18 -11.75 -11.72
CA LEU A 22 -7.46 -12.21 -12.30
C LEU A 22 -7.73 -11.61 -13.69
N LEU A 23 -7.19 -10.43 -13.97
CA LEU A 23 -7.26 -9.78 -15.30
C LEU A 23 -6.18 -10.30 -16.28
N GLY A 24 -5.38 -11.29 -15.87
CA GLY A 24 -4.32 -11.87 -16.70
C GLY A 24 -3.00 -11.10 -16.67
N GLY A 25 -2.86 -10.11 -15.80
CA GLY A 25 -1.61 -9.40 -15.59
C GLY A 25 -0.61 -10.19 -14.76
N LYS A 26 0.61 -9.68 -14.67
CA LYS A 26 1.73 -10.25 -13.90
C LYS A 26 2.08 -9.32 -12.72
N PRO A 27 1.34 -9.38 -11.61
CA PRO A 27 1.64 -8.55 -10.46
C PRO A 27 2.89 -9.01 -9.71
N LEU A 28 3.66 -8.04 -9.25
CA LEU A 28 4.74 -8.22 -8.30
C LEU A 28 4.35 -7.48 -7.03
N VAL A 29 4.27 -8.19 -5.91
CA VAL A 29 3.95 -7.60 -4.61
C VAL A 29 5.24 -7.28 -3.88
N MET A 30 5.48 -6.00 -3.65
CA MET A 30 6.57 -5.51 -2.81
C MET A 30 5.96 -4.98 -1.50
N ALA A 31 6.26 -5.65 -0.40
CA ALA A 31 5.67 -5.34 0.90
C ALA A 31 6.56 -5.84 2.06
N THR A 32 6.27 -5.37 3.27
CA THR A 32 6.87 -5.90 4.49
C THR A 32 5.81 -6.52 5.38
N VAL A 33 6.15 -7.68 5.96
CA VAL A 33 5.28 -8.47 6.84
C VAL A 33 6.01 -8.83 8.12
N GLY A 34 5.28 -9.15 9.17
CA GLY A 34 5.85 -9.52 10.46
C GLY A 34 6.02 -11.03 10.63
N GLN A 35 6.40 -11.44 11.84
CA GLN A 35 6.63 -12.84 12.24
C GLN A 35 5.39 -13.74 12.08
N ASP A 36 4.20 -13.15 12.02
CA ASP A 36 2.90 -13.83 11.87
C ASP A 36 2.44 -13.97 10.41
N HIS A 37 3.32 -13.71 9.43
CA HIS A 37 2.99 -13.59 8.01
C HIS A 37 2.54 -14.90 7.34
N ALA A 38 3.01 -16.06 7.82
CA ALA A 38 2.92 -17.35 7.11
C ALA A 38 1.51 -17.67 6.57
N PRO A 39 0.42 -17.56 7.35
CA PRO A 39 -0.93 -17.84 6.82
C PRO A 39 -1.32 -16.94 5.65
N TYR A 40 -0.86 -15.68 5.64
CA TYR A 40 -1.16 -14.72 4.58
C TYR A 40 -0.33 -14.99 3.32
N THR A 41 0.97 -15.18 3.45
CA THR A 41 1.83 -15.49 2.31
C THR A 41 1.49 -16.83 1.67
N ASP A 42 1.13 -17.83 2.45
CA ASP A 42 0.64 -19.11 1.93
C ASP A 42 -0.67 -18.93 1.14
N ARG A 43 -1.59 -18.10 1.63
CA ARG A 43 -2.81 -17.75 0.87
C ARG A 43 -2.47 -17.02 -0.43
N MET A 44 -1.54 -16.08 -0.43
CA MET A 44 -1.10 -15.39 -1.65
C MET A 44 -0.59 -16.39 -2.69
N ARG A 45 0.29 -17.32 -2.29
CA ARG A 45 0.81 -18.39 -3.16
C ARG A 45 -0.29 -19.31 -3.69
N GLN A 46 -1.25 -19.70 -2.84
CA GLN A 46 -2.44 -20.48 -3.26
C GLN A 46 -3.29 -19.75 -4.31
N LYS A 47 -3.25 -18.41 -4.31
CA LYS A 47 -3.92 -17.55 -5.29
C LYS A 47 -3.08 -17.26 -6.54
N GLY A 48 -1.90 -17.86 -6.65
CA GLY A 48 -1.00 -17.66 -7.79
C GLY A 48 -0.18 -16.37 -7.75
N LEU A 49 -0.11 -15.70 -6.59
CA LEU A 49 0.68 -14.49 -6.42
C LEU A 49 2.11 -14.84 -5.97
N LEU A 50 3.09 -14.15 -6.58
CA LEU A 50 4.49 -14.25 -6.18
C LEU A 50 4.72 -13.46 -4.88
N THR A 51 5.59 -14.00 -4.02
CA THR A 51 5.91 -13.40 -2.71
C THR A 51 7.41 -13.14 -2.53
N ASP A 52 8.17 -13.14 -3.62
CA ASP A 52 9.63 -13.05 -3.60
C ASP A 52 10.13 -11.70 -3.08
N HIS A 53 9.34 -10.64 -3.25
CA HIS A 53 9.63 -9.29 -2.74
C HIS A 53 8.80 -8.94 -1.50
N VAL A 54 8.27 -9.94 -0.80
CA VAL A 54 7.63 -9.76 0.52
C VAL A 54 8.66 -10.01 1.61
N THR A 55 9.17 -8.95 2.19
CA THR A 55 10.24 -9.00 3.21
C THR A 55 9.68 -9.20 4.61
N VAL A 56 10.23 -10.18 5.33
CA VAL A 56 9.83 -10.47 6.72
C VAL A 56 10.62 -9.60 7.69
N ILE A 57 9.94 -8.91 8.58
CA ILE A 57 10.50 -8.16 9.70
C ILE A 57 10.30 -8.98 10.98
N PRO A 58 11.34 -9.65 11.51
CA PRO A 58 11.18 -10.68 12.53
C PRO A 58 10.69 -10.16 13.89
N ASP A 59 10.98 -8.89 14.19
CA ASP A 59 10.64 -8.26 15.47
C ASP A 59 9.33 -7.46 15.43
N ALA A 60 8.53 -7.62 14.38
CA ALA A 60 7.25 -6.94 14.20
C ALA A 60 6.11 -7.93 13.93
N PHE A 61 4.88 -7.49 14.11
CA PHE A 61 3.69 -8.14 13.55
C PHE A 61 3.35 -7.53 12.20
N THR A 62 2.69 -8.30 11.34
CA THR A 62 2.12 -7.78 10.09
C THR A 62 1.07 -6.70 10.39
N ALA A 63 0.93 -5.72 9.51
CA ALA A 63 -0.09 -4.68 9.63
C ALA A 63 -1.49 -5.28 9.81
N GLN A 64 -2.28 -4.73 10.75
CA GLN A 64 -3.60 -5.24 11.10
C GLN A 64 -4.59 -4.10 11.31
N ALA A 65 -5.79 -4.26 10.78
CA ALA A 65 -6.92 -3.41 11.06
C ALA A 65 -7.93 -4.15 11.96
N PHE A 66 -8.27 -3.57 13.10
CA PHE A 66 -9.30 -4.06 14.01
C PHE A 66 -10.55 -3.21 13.78
N ILE A 67 -11.53 -3.78 13.09
CA ILE A 67 -12.74 -3.09 12.65
C ILE A 67 -13.90 -3.57 13.50
N THR A 68 -14.53 -2.64 14.22
CA THR A 68 -15.77 -2.90 14.96
C THR A 68 -16.90 -2.23 14.20
N THR A 69 -17.90 -3.03 13.80
CA THR A 69 -19.10 -2.56 13.09
C THR A 69 -20.31 -2.72 14.00
N ASP A 70 -21.12 -1.68 14.13
CA ASP A 70 -22.40 -1.71 14.85
C ASP A 70 -23.54 -2.23 13.97
N LEU A 71 -24.77 -2.24 14.51
CA LEU A 71 -25.94 -2.74 13.81
C LEU A 71 -26.44 -1.80 12.69
N ASP A 72 -25.96 -0.57 12.67
CA ASP A 72 -26.27 0.45 11.66
C ASP A 72 -25.15 0.60 10.63
N ASP A 73 -24.22 -0.38 10.57
CA ASP A 73 -23.06 -0.43 9.69
C ASP A 73 -22.02 0.70 9.90
N ASN A 74 -22.07 1.42 11.03
CA ASN A 74 -21.01 2.34 11.38
C ASN A 74 -19.77 1.57 11.82
N GLN A 75 -18.60 2.02 11.39
CA GLN A 75 -17.33 1.34 11.66
C GLN A 75 -16.37 2.23 12.45
N ILE A 76 -15.75 1.62 13.45
CA ILE A 76 -14.57 2.18 14.13
C ILE A 76 -13.40 1.25 13.82
N THR A 77 -12.32 1.83 13.28
CA THR A 77 -11.11 1.09 12.93
C THR A 77 -9.95 1.52 13.81
N ALA A 78 -9.33 0.56 14.51
CA ALA A 78 -8.02 0.72 15.10
C ALA A 78 -7.00 0.03 14.19
N PHE A 79 -5.98 0.77 13.74
CA PHE A 79 -4.97 0.26 12.82
C PHE A 79 -3.61 0.13 13.50
N HIS A 80 -3.01 -1.06 13.38
CA HIS A 80 -1.65 -1.35 13.83
C HIS A 80 -0.75 -1.47 12.59
N PRO A 81 0.17 -0.53 12.33
CA PRO A 81 0.99 -0.54 11.12
C PRO A 81 2.04 -1.66 11.13
N GLY A 82 2.58 -2.03 12.29
CA GLY A 82 3.55 -3.11 12.42
C GLY A 82 4.69 -3.03 11.43
N ALA A 83 4.97 -4.14 10.77
CA ALA A 83 6.04 -4.28 9.78
C ALA A 83 5.91 -3.31 8.59
N MET A 84 4.70 -2.83 8.26
CA MET A 84 4.46 -1.84 7.21
C MET A 84 5.33 -0.58 7.38
N SER A 85 5.61 -0.18 8.62
CA SER A 85 6.51 0.95 8.92
C SER A 85 7.96 0.75 8.46
N SER A 86 8.32 -0.46 8.05
CA SER A 86 9.65 -0.82 7.54
C SER A 86 9.69 -1.00 6.02
N SER A 87 8.67 -0.56 5.28
CA SER A 87 8.57 -0.74 3.82
C SER A 87 9.74 -0.17 3.03
N HIS A 88 10.42 0.85 3.58
CA HIS A 88 11.67 1.42 3.05
C HIS A 88 12.85 0.43 2.99
N ARG A 89 12.73 -0.78 3.56
CA ARG A 89 13.74 -1.83 3.43
C ARG A 89 13.70 -2.54 2.08
N ASN A 90 12.61 -2.41 1.35
CA ASN A 90 12.50 -2.90 -0.02
C ASN A 90 12.95 -1.81 -0.98
N HIS A 91 13.57 -2.19 -2.08
CA HIS A 91 14.02 -1.27 -3.11
C HIS A 91 13.47 -1.67 -4.48
N ILE A 92 13.11 -0.68 -5.30
CA ILE A 92 12.61 -0.94 -6.66
C ILE A 92 13.66 -1.64 -7.52
N ALA A 93 14.93 -1.37 -7.26
CA ALA A 93 16.05 -2.02 -7.96
C ALA A 93 16.16 -3.54 -7.70
N ASP A 94 15.51 -4.08 -6.66
CA ASP A 94 15.47 -5.51 -6.38
C ASP A 94 14.48 -6.26 -7.30
N ALA A 95 13.66 -5.54 -8.06
CA ALA A 95 12.66 -6.09 -8.96
C ALA A 95 13.06 -5.92 -10.42
N GLU A 96 12.99 -7.01 -11.18
CA GLU A 96 13.29 -7.02 -12.61
C GLU A 96 12.01 -6.93 -13.46
N ASP A 97 12.13 -6.44 -14.69
CA ASP A 97 11.06 -6.40 -15.71
C ASP A 97 9.80 -5.64 -15.28
N VAL A 98 9.94 -4.61 -14.44
CA VAL A 98 8.83 -3.77 -14.02
C VAL A 98 8.52 -2.73 -15.09
N SER A 99 7.31 -2.74 -15.62
CA SER A 99 6.84 -1.79 -16.64
C SER A 99 5.99 -0.65 -16.10
N LEU A 100 5.36 -0.86 -14.94
CA LEU A 100 4.52 0.12 -14.25
C LEU A 100 4.55 -0.16 -12.75
N GLY A 101 4.75 0.87 -11.94
CA GLY A 101 4.66 0.79 -10.49
C GLY A 101 3.33 1.33 -9.95
N ILE A 102 3.02 0.97 -8.71
CA ILE A 102 1.95 1.61 -7.92
C ILE A 102 2.52 1.89 -6.53
N VAL A 103 2.53 3.15 -6.15
CA VAL A 103 2.83 3.59 -4.78
C VAL A 103 1.49 3.81 -4.10
N ALA A 104 1.01 2.76 -3.42
CA ALA A 104 -0.25 2.74 -2.67
C ALA A 104 0.02 2.95 -1.16
N PRO A 105 -1.01 3.16 -0.32
CA PRO A 105 -0.83 3.40 1.10
C PRO A 105 0.05 2.37 1.80
N ASP A 106 1.17 2.84 2.34
CA ASP A 106 2.20 2.04 3.00
C ASP A 106 2.93 2.91 4.06
N GLY A 107 4.03 2.43 4.61
CA GLY A 107 4.90 3.22 5.49
C GLY A 107 5.37 4.49 4.79
N ARG A 108 5.26 5.63 5.49
CA ARG A 108 5.55 6.96 4.94
C ARG A 108 6.92 7.03 4.23
N ASP A 109 7.96 6.55 4.89
CA ASP A 109 9.33 6.63 4.36
C ASP A 109 9.51 5.74 3.12
N GLY A 110 8.85 4.57 3.10
CA GLY A 110 8.83 3.68 1.95
C GLY A 110 8.13 4.30 0.75
N MET A 111 6.95 4.92 0.95
CA MET A 111 6.24 5.59 -0.14
C MET A 111 7.09 6.69 -0.78
N ILE A 112 7.75 7.54 0.03
CA ILE A 112 8.62 8.61 -0.46
C ILE A 112 9.83 8.03 -1.23
N GLN A 113 10.46 6.99 -0.67
CA GLN A 113 11.61 6.34 -1.27
C GLN A 113 11.24 5.69 -2.60
N HIS A 114 10.19 4.85 -2.62
CA HIS A 114 9.80 4.12 -3.82
C HIS A 114 9.36 5.04 -4.95
N ALA A 115 8.68 6.15 -4.66
CA ALA A 115 8.34 7.14 -5.68
C ALA A 115 9.59 7.75 -6.35
N ARG A 116 10.64 8.03 -5.57
CA ARG A 116 11.93 8.51 -6.10
C ARG A 116 12.64 7.44 -6.90
N GLU A 117 12.71 6.22 -6.38
CA GLU A 117 13.36 5.08 -7.04
C GLU A 117 12.69 4.73 -8.37
N PHE A 118 11.36 4.74 -8.45
CA PHE A 118 10.63 4.58 -9.74
C PHE A 118 11.03 5.66 -10.75
N HIS A 119 11.04 6.91 -10.31
CA HIS A 119 11.42 8.03 -11.17
C HIS A 119 12.88 7.93 -11.65
N GLU A 120 13.81 7.63 -10.75
CA GLU A 120 15.24 7.47 -11.07
C GLU A 120 15.50 6.30 -12.00
N ALA A 121 14.73 5.21 -11.86
CA ALA A 121 14.76 4.05 -12.75
C ALA A 121 14.06 4.28 -14.11
N GLY A 122 13.38 5.42 -14.29
CA GLY A 122 12.60 5.71 -15.49
C GLY A 122 11.36 4.81 -15.66
N ILE A 123 10.86 4.25 -14.54
CA ILE A 123 9.66 3.40 -14.53
C ILE A 123 8.45 4.28 -14.18
N PRO A 124 7.44 4.38 -15.04
CA PRO A 124 6.23 5.13 -14.73
C PRO A 124 5.51 4.50 -13.54
N PHE A 125 4.88 5.32 -12.70
CA PHE A 125 4.10 4.80 -11.59
C PHE A 125 2.81 5.57 -11.35
N VAL A 126 1.86 4.88 -10.74
CA VAL A 126 0.61 5.44 -10.22
C VAL A 126 0.83 5.83 -8.76
N PHE A 127 0.51 7.05 -8.39
CA PHE A 127 0.44 7.49 -7.01
C PHE A 127 -1.01 7.34 -6.51
N ASP A 128 -1.20 6.47 -5.54
CA ASP A 128 -2.46 6.26 -4.82
C ASP A 128 -2.22 6.61 -3.34
N PRO A 129 -2.49 7.84 -2.92
CA PRO A 129 -2.28 8.24 -1.52
C PRO A 129 -3.23 7.54 -0.55
N GLY A 130 -4.46 7.28 -0.97
CA GLY A 130 -5.50 6.68 -0.16
C GLY A 130 -5.59 7.32 1.24
N GLN A 131 -5.71 6.49 2.25
CA GLN A 131 -5.75 6.91 3.65
C GLN A 131 -4.41 7.44 4.19
N GLY A 132 -3.32 7.30 3.43
CA GLY A 132 -2.00 7.82 3.77
C GLY A 132 -1.84 9.32 3.56
N LEU A 133 -2.72 9.97 2.81
CA LEU A 133 -2.62 11.37 2.44
C LEU A 133 -2.36 12.33 3.63
N PRO A 134 -2.98 12.16 4.81
CA PRO A 134 -2.71 13.00 5.98
C PRO A 134 -1.27 12.93 6.51
N MET A 135 -0.52 11.86 6.24
CA MET A 135 0.85 11.66 6.72
C MET A 135 1.87 12.59 6.07
N PHE A 136 1.55 13.14 4.89
CA PHE A 136 2.46 13.92 4.08
C PHE A 136 2.25 15.42 4.25
N ASP A 137 3.35 16.17 4.21
CA ASP A 137 3.29 17.61 4.12
C ASP A 137 3.09 18.09 2.66
N ARG A 138 3.00 19.41 2.50
CA ARG A 138 2.75 20.04 1.20
C ARG A 138 3.84 19.72 0.18
N GLU A 139 5.10 19.78 0.58
CA GLU A 139 6.23 19.62 -0.33
C GLU A 139 6.38 18.17 -0.78
N GLU A 140 6.11 17.23 0.12
CA GLU A 140 6.08 15.80 -0.17
C GLU A 140 4.98 15.45 -1.17
N LEU A 141 3.76 15.98 -0.96
CA LEU A 141 2.65 15.77 -1.88
C LEU A 141 2.93 16.35 -3.26
N LEU A 142 3.49 17.56 -3.34
CA LEU A 142 3.93 18.15 -4.61
C LEU A 142 5.03 17.32 -5.28
N SER A 143 5.92 16.72 -4.51
CA SER A 143 6.94 15.79 -5.03
C SER A 143 6.29 14.56 -5.65
N PHE A 144 5.35 13.90 -4.98
CA PHE A 144 4.63 12.75 -5.55
C PHE A 144 3.92 13.09 -6.85
N ILE A 145 3.19 14.21 -6.89
CA ILE A 145 2.49 14.67 -8.10
C ILE A 145 3.47 14.90 -9.26
N LYS A 146 4.65 15.45 -8.95
CA LYS A 146 5.67 15.75 -9.98
C LYS A 146 6.35 14.48 -10.51
N LEU A 147 6.54 13.46 -9.66
CA LEU A 147 7.27 12.24 -10.01
C LEU A 147 6.37 11.18 -10.65
N ALA A 148 5.09 11.14 -10.28
CA ALA A 148 4.14 10.16 -10.77
C ALA A 148 3.67 10.45 -12.20
N GLU A 149 3.47 9.40 -12.99
CA GLU A 149 2.83 9.50 -14.32
C GLU A 149 1.30 9.58 -14.19
N TYR A 150 0.74 8.92 -13.19
CA TYR A 150 -0.69 8.86 -12.92
C TYR A 150 -0.96 9.08 -11.44
N ALA A 151 -2.12 9.64 -11.12
CA ALA A 151 -2.64 9.70 -9.76
C ALA A 151 -4.02 9.04 -9.70
N ALA A 152 -4.20 8.13 -8.74
CA ALA A 152 -5.47 7.47 -8.47
C ALA A 152 -5.98 7.89 -7.11
N MET A 153 -7.13 8.54 -7.05
CA MET A 153 -7.71 9.01 -5.80
C MET A 153 -9.23 9.22 -5.96
N ASN A 154 -9.95 9.13 -4.86
CA ASN A 154 -11.36 9.49 -4.85
C ASN A 154 -11.55 11.01 -4.71
N GLU A 155 -12.79 11.48 -4.83
CA GLU A 155 -13.13 12.91 -4.78
C GLU A 155 -12.71 13.57 -3.45
N TYR A 156 -12.85 12.88 -2.33
CA TYR A 156 -12.44 13.39 -1.02
C TYR A 156 -10.92 13.54 -0.91
N GLU A 157 -10.18 12.55 -1.37
CA GLU A 157 -8.71 12.58 -1.40
C GLU A 157 -8.20 13.68 -2.33
N ALA A 158 -8.80 13.83 -3.52
CA ALA A 158 -8.48 14.90 -4.46
C ALA A 158 -8.65 16.27 -3.82
N LYS A 159 -9.80 16.52 -3.17
CA LYS A 159 -10.08 17.78 -2.47
C LYS A 159 -9.09 18.03 -1.33
N MET A 160 -8.75 17.03 -0.55
CA MET A 160 -7.74 17.14 0.52
C MET A 160 -6.36 17.46 -0.06
N LEU A 161 -6.00 16.85 -1.19
CA LEU A 161 -4.75 17.13 -1.90
C LEU A 161 -4.69 18.59 -2.37
N GLU A 162 -5.77 19.09 -2.99
CA GLU A 162 -5.89 20.49 -3.39
C GLU A 162 -5.74 21.46 -2.19
N GLU A 163 -6.42 21.17 -1.09
CA GLU A 163 -6.35 21.98 0.13
C GLU A 163 -4.94 22.02 0.73
N LYS A 164 -4.26 20.88 0.77
CA LYS A 164 -2.88 20.76 1.31
C LYS A 164 -1.83 21.38 0.39
N THR A 165 -1.98 21.24 -0.91
CA THR A 165 -0.96 21.69 -1.89
C THR A 165 -1.21 23.10 -2.41
N GLY A 166 -2.44 23.56 -2.39
CA GLY A 166 -2.87 24.79 -3.06
C GLY A 166 -2.87 24.68 -4.59
N GLN A 167 -2.78 23.46 -5.13
CA GLN A 167 -2.91 23.19 -6.56
C GLN A 167 -4.34 22.74 -6.86
N THR A 168 -4.88 23.13 -8.00
CA THR A 168 -6.13 22.59 -8.55
C THR A 168 -5.79 21.43 -9.46
N LEU A 169 -6.51 20.33 -9.33
CA LEU A 169 -6.39 19.12 -10.14
C LEU A 169 -7.23 19.19 -11.42
#